data_a860f378ca224ae4f06dc06958f1cf9d
#
_entry.id   a860f378ca224ae4f06dc06958f1cf9d
#
_cell.length_a   1.000
_cell.length_b   1.000
_cell.length_c   1.000
_cell.angle_alpha   90.00
_cell.angle_beta   90.00
_cell.angle_gamma   90.00
#
_symmetry.space_group_name_H-M   'P 1'
#
loop_
_entity.id
_entity.type
_entity.pdbx_description
1 polymer ?
#
loop_
_entity_poly.entity_id
_entity_poly.type
_entity_poly.pdbx_seq_one_letter_code
_entity_poly.pdbx_strand_id
1 'polypeptide(L)'
;MRVDLVVVTHPDPEAAERLVSNLVSRRLIACGHLLPRGTSLFFWDGSLQREGEVTLLLKTIPENREPLEKEILREHPYQVPEILFLAADHVTAAYAAWVRESCTAGDGSPTGEGGVRGPA
;
A
#
# COMPACT_ATOMS: atom_id res chain seq x y z
N MET A 1 2.31 16.43 10.50
CA MET A 1 1.30 15.53 9.90
C MET A 1 1.82 14.10 9.88
N ARG A 2 0.95 13.17 10.13
CA ARG A 2 1.31 11.75 10.20
C ARG A 2 1.14 11.07 8.84
N VAL A 3 2.12 10.25 8.50
CA VAL A 3 2.06 9.37 7.34
C VAL A 3 2.39 7.96 7.81
N ASP A 4 1.61 7.00 7.37
CA ASP A 4 1.88 5.60 7.65
C ASP A 4 2.44 4.92 6.41
N LEU A 5 3.43 4.06 6.64
CA LEU A 5 3.92 3.13 5.64
C LEU A 5 3.28 1.77 5.92
N VAL A 6 2.65 1.19 4.91
CA VAL A 6 2.02 -0.12 5.05
C VAL A 6 2.77 -1.10 4.17
N VAL A 7 3.20 -2.21 4.78
CA VAL A 7 3.94 -3.24 4.07
C VAL A 7 3.05 -4.46 3.91
N VAL A 8 2.90 -4.92 2.67
CA VAL A 8 2.08 -6.07 2.32
C VAL A 8 2.88 -6.92 1.33
N THR A 9 2.87 -8.24 1.51
CA THR A 9 3.43 -9.14 0.50
C THR A 9 2.28 -9.81 -0.26
N HIS A 10 2.52 -10.16 -1.51
CA HIS A 10 1.47 -10.73 -2.36
C HIS A 10 2.09 -11.72 -3.34
N PRO A 11 1.49 -12.90 -3.52
CA PRO A 11 2.08 -13.92 -4.41
C PRO A 11 1.89 -13.64 -5.89
N ASP A 12 0.91 -12.83 -6.27
CA ASP A 12 0.54 -12.58 -7.66
C ASP A 12 0.80 -11.12 -8.03
N PRO A 13 1.85 -10.84 -8.84
CA PRO A 13 2.18 -9.45 -9.20
C PRO A 13 1.05 -8.69 -9.89
N GLU A 14 0.32 -9.36 -10.78
CA GLU A 14 -0.75 -8.69 -11.51
C GLU A 14 -1.93 -8.35 -10.61
N ALA A 15 -2.32 -9.29 -9.75
CA ALA A 15 -3.38 -9.03 -8.79
C ALA A 15 -2.96 -7.96 -7.79
N ALA A 16 -1.69 -7.95 -7.39
CA ALA A 16 -1.17 -6.92 -6.50
C ALA A 16 -1.25 -5.53 -7.13
N GLU A 17 -0.93 -5.43 -8.41
CA GLU A 17 -1.03 -4.14 -9.09
C GLU A 17 -2.47 -3.67 -9.19
N ARG A 18 -3.41 -4.58 -9.47
CA ARG A 18 -4.83 -4.23 -9.48
C ARG A 18 -5.31 -3.78 -8.10
N LEU A 19 -4.85 -4.45 -7.06
CA LEU A 19 -5.19 -4.06 -5.68
C LEU A 19 -4.68 -2.64 -5.40
N VAL A 20 -3.42 -2.35 -5.69
CA VAL A 20 -2.85 -1.03 -5.46
C VAL A 20 -3.60 0.03 -6.25
N SER A 21 -3.90 -0.25 -7.52
CA SER A 21 -4.65 0.68 -8.36
C SER A 21 -6.04 0.98 -7.77
N ASN A 22 -6.72 -0.04 -7.30
CA ASN A 22 -8.02 0.12 -6.65
C ASN A 22 -7.92 0.97 -5.38
N LEU A 23 -6.92 0.70 -4.55
CA LEU A 23 -6.73 1.44 -3.30
C LEU A 23 -6.44 2.92 -3.55
N VAL A 24 -5.63 3.23 -4.56
CA VAL A 24 -5.34 4.62 -4.94
C VAL A 24 -6.60 5.29 -5.44
N SER A 25 -7.35 4.61 -6.32
CA SER A 25 -8.57 5.18 -6.90
C SER A 25 -9.62 5.50 -5.83
N ARG A 26 -9.67 4.71 -4.78
CA ARG A 26 -10.61 4.89 -3.68
C ARG A 26 -10.08 5.81 -2.59
N ARG A 27 -8.91 6.41 -2.78
CA ARG A 27 -8.31 7.34 -1.82
C ARG A 27 -7.98 6.70 -0.48
N LEU A 28 -7.83 5.38 -0.44
CA LEU A 28 -7.41 4.68 0.77
C LEU A 28 -5.91 4.78 0.98
N ILE A 29 -5.15 4.97 -0.10
CA ILE A 29 -3.72 5.23 -0.05
C ILE A 29 -3.39 6.38 -1.01
N ALA A 30 -2.30 7.09 -0.73
CA ALA A 30 -1.82 8.13 -1.64
C ALA A 30 -1.07 7.51 -2.82
N CYS A 31 -0.28 6.50 -2.53
CA CYS A 31 0.47 5.77 -3.57
C CYS A 31 0.89 4.41 -3.03
N GLY A 32 1.22 3.52 -3.95
CA GLY A 32 1.79 2.22 -3.62
C GLY A 32 2.94 1.92 -4.56
N HIS A 33 3.98 1.33 -4.02
CA HIS A 33 5.16 0.94 -4.79
C HIS A 33 5.30 -0.57 -4.73
N LEU A 34 5.40 -1.22 -5.89
CA LEU A 34 5.58 -2.66 -5.96
C LEU A 34 7.06 -2.95 -6.19
N LEU A 35 7.66 -3.68 -5.26
CA LEU A 35 9.05 -4.10 -5.42
C LEU A 35 9.11 -5.35 -6.29
N PRO A 36 10.27 -5.62 -6.91
CA PRO A 36 10.42 -6.85 -7.68
C PRO A 36 10.20 -8.08 -6.85
N ARG A 37 9.87 -9.19 -7.52
CA ARG A 37 9.60 -10.46 -6.85
C ARG A 37 10.79 -10.92 -6.04
N GLY A 38 10.53 -11.27 -4.78
CA GLY A 38 11.51 -11.84 -3.88
C GLY A 38 11.07 -13.21 -3.41
N THR A 39 11.80 -13.77 -2.48
CA THR A 39 11.49 -15.08 -1.91
C THR A 39 11.26 -14.93 -0.42
N SER A 40 10.13 -15.43 0.05
CA SER A 40 9.80 -15.47 1.48
C SER A 40 9.96 -16.90 1.99
N LEU A 41 10.56 -17.03 3.16
CA LEU A 41 10.77 -18.31 3.82
C LEU A 41 10.10 -18.25 5.17
N PHE A 42 9.26 -19.23 5.48
CA PHE A 42 8.52 -19.24 6.75
C PHE A 42 8.00 -20.63 7.06
N PHE A 43 7.69 -20.88 8.32
CA PHE A 43 7.02 -22.10 8.72
C PHE A 43 5.52 -21.91 8.65
N TRP A 44 4.86 -22.86 8.05
CA TRP A 44 3.41 -22.89 8.01
C TRP A 44 2.97 -24.34 7.99
N ASP A 45 2.03 -24.69 8.86
CA ASP A 45 1.46 -26.02 8.91
C ASP A 45 2.53 -27.11 9.08
N GLY A 46 3.52 -26.83 9.91
CA GLY A 46 4.53 -27.79 10.31
C GLY A 46 5.70 -27.96 9.35
N SER A 47 5.78 -27.20 8.28
CA SER A 47 6.88 -27.31 7.32
C SER A 47 7.39 -25.97 6.87
N LEU A 48 8.64 -25.97 6.38
CA LEU A 48 9.26 -24.79 5.82
C LEU A 48 8.70 -24.51 4.43
N GLN A 49 8.17 -23.33 4.25
CA GLN A 49 7.61 -22.89 2.97
C GLN A 49 8.56 -21.93 2.28
N ARG A 50 8.51 -21.94 0.96
CA ARG A 50 9.28 -21.05 0.13
C ARG A 50 8.35 -20.47 -0.94
N GLU A 51 8.06 -19.18 -0.84
CA GLU A 51 7.10 -18.55 -1.75
C GLU A 51 7.73 -17.36 -2.47
N GLY A 52 7.45 -17.24 -3.76
CA GLY A 52 7.79 -16.04 -4.51
C GLY A 52 6.73 -14.99 -4.25
N GLU A 53 7.15 -13.80 -3.87
CA GLU A 53 6.21 -12.72 -3.54
C GLU A 53 6.75 -11.37 -3.96
N VAL A 54 5.83 -10.45 -4.30
CA VAL A 54 6.16 -9.04 -4.46
C VAL A 54 5.81 -8.34 -3.15
N THR A 55 6.58 -7.30 -2.83
CA THR A 55 6.33 -6.50 -1.63
C THR A 55 5.72 -5.17 -2.05
N LEU A 56 4.64 -4.79 -1.39
CA LEU A 56 3.96 -3.53 -1.62
C LEU A 56 4.31 -2.57 -0.50
N LEU A 57 4.74 -1.37 -0.87
CA LEU A 57 4.97 -0.28 0.08
C LEU A 57 3.90 0.77 -0.18
N LEU A 58 2.94 0.86 0.73
CA LEU A 58 1.79 1.75 0.56
C LEU A 58 1.95 2.94 1.50
N LYS A 59 1.56 4.14 1.04
CA LYS A 59 1.62 5.33 1.88
C LYS A 59 0.22 5.86 2.09
N THR A 60 -0.13 6.06 3.36
CA THR A 60 -1.47 6.48 3.73
C THR A 60 -1.45 7.32 5.01
N ILE A 61 -2.62 7.66 5.50
CA ILE A 61 -2.77 8.42 6.74
C ILE A 61 -3.39 7.52 7.81
N PRO A 62 -3.15 7.82 9.09
CA PRO A 62 -3.67 6.96 10.17
C PRO A 62 -5.18 6.77 10.15
N GLU A 63 -5.91 7.78 9.71
CA GLU A 63 -7.37 7.74 9.65
C GLU A 63 -7.90 6.65 8.71
N ASN A 64 -7.05 6.22 7.75
CA ASN A 64 -7.46 5.22 6.77
C ASN A 64 -7.10 3.80 7.16
N ARG A 65 -6.49 3.59 8.33
CA ARG A 65 -6.03 2.25 8.74
C ARG A 65 -7.12 1.20 8.66
N GLU A 66 -8.23 1.46 9.31
CA GLU A 66 -9.29 0.45 9.39
C GLU A 66 -9.90 0.11 8.03
N PRO A 67 -10.36 1.07 7.24
CA PRO A 67 -10.91 0.73 5.93
C PRO A 67 -9.87 0.14 4.97
N LEU A 68 -8.61 0.55 5.08
CA LEU A 68 -7.55 0.01 4.25
C LEU A 68 -7.28 -1.45 4.60
N GLU A 69 -7.16 -1.76 5.88
CA GLU A 69 -6.95 -3.14 6.33
C GLU A 69 -8.08 -4.04 5.87
N LYS A 70 -9.31 -3.60 6.02
CA LYS A 70 -10.48 -4.34 5.58
C LYS A 70 -10.43 -4.67 4.09
N GLU A 71 -10.08 -3.67 3.29
CA GLU A 71 -10.05 -3.88 1.84
C GLU A 71 -8.93 -4.82 1.42
N ILE A 72 -7.75 -4.71 2.04
CA ILE A 72 -6.64 -5.60 1.73
C ILE A 72 -7.01 -7.03 2.11
N LEU A 73 -7.59 -7.23 3.30
CA LEU A 73 -8.00 -8.57 3.75
C LEU A 73 -9.04 -9.18 2.81
N ARG A 74 -9.96 -8.36 2.31
CA ARG A 74 -11.00 -8.83 1.41
C ARG A 74 -10.43 -9.37 0.09
N GLU A 75 -9.36 -8.75 -0.41
CA GLU A 75 -8.84 -9.09 -1.72
C GLU A 75 -7.59 -9.95 -1.71
N HIS A 76 -6.99 -10.18 -0.55
CA HIS A 76 -5.76 -10.95 -0.47
C HIS A 76 -6.06 -12.45 -0.50
N PRO A 77 -5.27 -13.24 -1.26
CA PRO A 77 -5.54 -14.68 -1.37
C PRO A 77 -5.13 -15.50 -0.14
N TYR A 78 -4.26 -14.96 0.73
CA TYR A 78 -3.81 -15.70 1.90
C TYR A 78 -4.82 -15.64 3.03
N GLN A 79 -4.85 -16.72 3.84
CA GLN A 79 -5.65 -16.76 5.05
C GLN A 79 -5.11 -15.80 6.10
N VAL A 80 -3.78 -15.70 6.20
CA VAL A 80 -3.11 -14.80 7.15
C VAL A 80 -2.08 -13.97 6.38
N PRO A 81 -2.50 -12.88 5.72
CA PRO A 81 -1.56 -12.05 4.97
C PRO A 81 -0.72 -11.18 5.88
N GLU A 82 0.47 -10.83 5.42
CA GLU A 82 1.28 -9.82 6.10
C GLU A 82 0.74 -8.45 5.79
N ILE A 83 0.33 -7.72 6.82
CA ILE A 83 -0.11 -6.34 6.70
C ILE A 83 0.47 -5.59 7.90
N LEU A 84 1.52 -4.83 7.67
CA LEU A 84 2.21 -4.09 8.74
C LEU A 84 1.97 -2.61 8.55
N PHE A 85 1.54 -1.94 9.61
CA PHE A 85 1.39 -0.48 9.63
C PHE A 85 2.52 0.11 10.46
N LEU A 86 3.32 0.97 9.85
CA LEU A 86 4.43 1.64 10.52
C LEU A 86 4.21 3.15 10.42
N ALA A 87 4.27 3.83 11.56
CA ALA A 87 4.18 5.28 11.56
C ALA A 87 5.55 5.84 11.20
N ALA A 88 5.60 6.71 10.21
CA ALA A 88 6.86 7.36 9.84
C ALA A 88 7.22 8.36 10.93
N ASP A 89 8.44 8.25 11.45
CA ASP A 89 8.93 9.14 12.50
C ASP A 89 9.05 10.57 12.00
N HIS A 90 9.47 10.74 10.77
CA HIS A 90 9.63 12.05 10.16
C HIS A 90 9.33 11.96 8.66
N VAL A 91 8.64 12.96 8.14
CA VAL A 91 8.30 13.06 6.73
C VAL A 91 8.52 14.50 6.30
N THR A 92 9.08 14.70 5.11
CA THR A 92 9.21 16.08 4.60
C THR A 92 7.82 16.71 4.49
N ALA A 93 7.75 18.00 4.78
CA ALA A 93 6.46 18.70 4.86
C ALA A 93 5.65 18.61 3.55
N ALA A 94 6.30 18.80 2.41
CA ALA A 94 5.61 18.76 1.13
C ALA A 94 5.04 17.38 0.84
N TYR A 95 5.80 16.33 1.13
CA TYR A 95 5.34 14.96 0.89
C TYR A 95 4.19 14.60 1.81
N ALA A 96 4.30 14.95 3.09
CA ALA A 96 3.23 14.68 4.07
C ALA A 96 1.93 15.37 3.64
N ALA A 97 2.03 16.63 3.19
CA ALA A 97 0.87 17.36 2.72
C ALA A 97 0.23 16.68 1.51
N TRP A 98 1.06 16.22 0.57
CA TRP A 98 0.56 15.55 -0.61
C TRP A 98 -0.13 14.21 -0.26
N VAL A 99 0.46 13.42 0.65
CA VAL A 99 -0.15 12.15 1.07
C VAL A 99 -1.51 12.41 1.70
N ARG A 100 -1.58 13.38 2.61
CA ARG A 100 -2.85 13.69 3.29
C ARG A 100 -3.90 14.17 2.32
N GLU A 101 -3.53 15.08 1.43
CA GLU A 101 -4.44 15.60 0.43
C GLU A 101 -4.97 14.49 -0.49
N SER A 102 -4.08 13.59 -0.91
CA SER A 102 -4.45 12.48 -1.78
C SER A 102 -5.43 11.52 -1.11
N CYS A 103 -5.32 11.35 0.21
CA CYS A 103 -6.19 10.44 0.96
C CYS A 103 -7.49 11.07 1.44
N THR A 104 -7.60 12.41 1.38
CA THR A 104 -8.78 13.11 1.90
C THR A 104 -9.54 13.89 0.84
N ALA A 105 -9.07 13.92 -0.41
CA ALA A 105 -9.73 14.64 -1.49
C ALA A 105 -11.11 14.06 -1.76
N GLY A 106 -12.09 14.91 -1.90
CA GLY A 106 -13.48 14.48 -1.90
C GLY A 106 -13.99 13.90 -3.20
N ASP A 107 -13.54 14.36 -4.35
CA ASP A 107 -14.20 14.05 -5.61
C ASP A 107 -13.54 12.97 -6.47
N GLY A 108 -12.34 12.54 -6.10
CA GLY A 108 -11.67 11.50 -6.85
C GLY A 108 -11.25 11.87 -8.27
N SER A 109 -11.37 13.13 -8.65
CA SER A 109 -11.01 13.55 -9.98
C SER A 109 -9.50 13.56 -10.17
N PRO A 110 -9.01 13.05 -11.30
CA PRO A 110 -7.60 13.16 -11.58
C PRO A 110 -7.22 14.62 -11.81
N THR A 111 -6.12 15.03 -11.19
CA THR A 111 -5.65 16.41 -11.34
C THR A 111 -4.31 16.49 -12.05
N GLY A 112 -3.81 15.37 -12.50
CA GLY A 112 -2.48 15.30 -13.08
C GLY A 112 -2.41 15.88 -14.47
N GLU A 113 -1.85 17.02 -14.58
CA GLU A 113 -1.57 17.62 -15.85
C GLU A 113 -0.08 17.62 -16.07
N GLY A 114 0.37 16.90 -17.00
CA GLY A 114 1.73 16.66 -17.35
C GLY A 114 2.81 17.63 -17.01
N GLY A 115 3.94 17.56 -17.45
CA GLY A 115 5.06 18.46 -17.40
C GLY A 115 6.02 18.27 -16.24
N VAL A 116 5.54 18.14 -15.03
CA VAL A 116 6.38 18.02 -13.85
C VAL A 116 6.16 16.68 -13.22
N ARG A 117 7.27 16.02 -12.88
CA ARG A 117 7.16 14.72 -12.20
C ARG A 117 6.59 14.91 -10.82
N GLY A 118 5.53 14.19 -10.56
CA GLY A 118 4.89 14.21 -9.27
C GLY A 118 5.62 13.37 -8.23
N PRO A 119 5.03 13.26 -7.04
CA PRO A 119 5.55 12.44 -5.96
C PRO A 119 5.30 10.96 -6.19
N ALA A 120 5.98 10.14 -5.38
CA ALA A 120 5.66 8.72 -5.30
C ALA A 120 6.11 8.11 -3.93
#